data_ef6066791252d31471b8ded41da286a1
#
_entry.id   ef6066791252d31471b8ded41da286a1
#
_cell.length_a   1.000
_cell.length_b   1.000
_cell.length_c   1.000
_cell.angle_alpha   90.00
_cell.angle_beta   90.00
_cell.angle_gamma   90.00
#
_symmetry.space_group_name_H-M   'P 1'
#
loop_
_entity.id
_entity.type
_entity.pdbx_description
1 polymer ?
#
loop_
_entity_poly.entity_id
_entity_poly.type
_entity_poly.pdbx_seq_one_letter_code
_entity_poly.pdbx_strand_id
1 'polypeptide(L)'
;MFKSKAIDNPAEVVEQVVGSKSKVKDKIPPPFLSYITFNRLGLTARSLKSILDTTEDFEMHIIDSNSRDDTWEYLQSIKDSRIKSITRLTLNEGPVFALNRNLSKRRKDQYFFTVDSDVVIKTKDWITRFMEVFNEFPEVGLLGAQRTPPYIPIYPKVITKSRNGVTYLELKNGYVDVLLDFVHGCCMGMRPELIEKIGYWSEETCYGDGELSTRITNYTDFKAGFMSDQDKMPLIDIDMTQEITCEECIARGYCKLNKDDNTCFNIHMGRYKNAPFAKQFKWKYLEFFKELEEGKRTAYCASIYDPYSIATHEYNKEWAQANREYYINNSNDNE
;
A
#
# COMPACT_ATOMS: atom_id res chain seq x y z
N MET A 1 45.39 14.23 -40.40
CA MET A 1 46.08 12.95 -40.19
C MET A 1 46.06 12.65 -38.70
N PHE A 2 44.99 12.00 -38.18
CA PHE A 2 44.93 11.56 -36.81
C PHE A 2 44.68 10.05 -36.80
N LYS A 3 45.62 9.32 -36.19
CA LYS A 3 45.61 7.87 -36.06
C LYS A 3 44.66 7.50 -34.92
N SER A 4 43.69 6.63 -35.20
CA SER A 4 42.88 5.93 -34.23
C SER A 4 43.71 4.87 -33.50
N LYS A 5 43.69 4.89 -32.14
CA LYS A 5 44.19 3.80 -31.33
C LYS A 5 43.04 2.81 -31.08
N ALA A 6 43.29 1.56 -31.39
CA ALA A 6 42.47 0.43 -31.02
C ALA A 6 42.45 0.25 -29.50
N ILE A 7 41.26 -0.04 -28.95
CA ILE A 7 41.08 -0.42 -27.54
C ILE A 7 41.01 -1.94 -27.48
N ASP A 8 41.92 -2.50 -26.72
CA ASP A 8 42.06 -3.94 -26.47
C ASP A 8 40.86 -4.50 -25.70
N ASN A 9 40.43 -5.66 -26.15
CA ASN A 9 39.37 -6.45 -25.57
C ASN A 9 39.91 -7.17 -24.30
N PRO A 10 39.28 -7.08 -23.11
CA PRO A 10 39.68 -7.92 -21.97
C PRO A 10 39.10 -9.34 -22.10
N ALA A 11 39.98 -10.31 -21.90
CA ALA A 11 39.73 -11.73 -22.00
C ALA A 11 38.59 -12.22 -21.08
N GLU A 12 37.76 -13.11 -21.63
CA GLU A 12 36.81 -13.95 -20.89
C GLU A 12 37.58 -14.85 -19.92
N VAL A 13 37.26 -14.72 -18.62
CA VAL A 13 37.61 -15.72 -17.62
C VAL A 13 36.41 -16.65 -17.44
N VAL A 14 36.50 -17.86 -17.99
CA VAL A 14 35.52 -18.93 -17.75
C VAL A 14 35.90 -19.64 -16.46
N GLU A 15 35.21 -19.32 -15.38
CA GLU A 15 35.25 -20.12 -14.14
C GLU A 15 34.27 -21.29 -14.24
N GLN A 16 34.76 -22.51 -14.36
CA GLN A 16 33.96 -23.73 -14.20
C GLN A 16 33.67 -23.94 -12.72
N VAL A 17 32.47 -23.59 -12.27
CA VAL A 17 31.99 -24.05 -10.95
C VAL A 17 31.31 -25.39 -11.09
N VAL A 18 32.00 -26.45 -10.74
CA VAL A 18 31.40 -27.77 -10.47
C VAL A 18 30.80 -27.75 -9.08
N GLY A 19 29.49 -27.44 -9.00
CA GLY A 19 28.75 -27.44 -7.76
C GLY A 19 27.55 -28.38 -7.83
N SER A 20 27.50 -29.37 -6.96
CA SER A 20 26.40 -30.30 -6.76
C SER A 20 25.09 -29.55 -6.52
N LYS A 21 24.08 -29.78 -7.37
CA LYS A 21 22.70 -29.30 -7.18
C LYS A 21 22.05 -30.02 -6.00
N SER A 22 22.27 -29.52 -4.78
CA SER A 22 21.29 -29.74 -3.73
C SER A 22 20.09 -28.86 -4.08
N LYS A 23 18.90 -29.43 -4.22
CA LYS A 23 17.64 -28.70 -4.27
C LYS A 23 17.45 -28.04 -2.90
N VAL A 24 18.03 -26.86 -2.70
CA VAL A 24 17.59 -25.94 -1.66
C VAL A 24 16.17 -25.59 -2.04
N LYS A 25 15.19 -26.00 -1.23
CA LYS A 25 13.85 -25.41 -1.29
C LYS A 25 14.07 -23.93 -1.11
N ASP A 26 13.84 -23.14 -2.15
CA ASP A 26 13.94 -21.69 -2.07
C ASP A 26 13.04 -21.25 -0.91
N LYS A 27 13.66 -20.74 0.15
CA LYS A 27 12.94 -20.26 1.33
C LYS A 27 12.18 -19.02 0.89
N ILE A 28 10.83 -19.05 1.01
CA ILE A 28 9.99 -17.87 0.72
C ILE A 28 10.59 -16.68 1.50
N PRO A 29 10.92 -15.58 0.81
CA PRO A 29 11.51 -14.44 1.49
C PRO A 29 10.52 -13.83 2.49
N PRO A 30 11.01 -13.20 3.58
CA PRO A 30 10.14 -12.47 4.49
C PRO A 30 9.27 -11.46 3.73
N PRO A 31 7.99 -11.30 4.09
CA PRO A 31 7.11 -10.35 3.43
C PRO A 31 7.66 -8.92 3.47
N PHE A 32 7.43 -8.17 2.41
CA PHE A 32 7.69 -6.74 2.38
C PHE A 32 6.58 -6.00 3.12
N LEU A 33 6.91 -5.24 4.16
CA LEU A 33 5.98 -4.43 4.90
C LEU A 33 6.22 -2.95 4.62
N SER A 34 5.27 -2.31 3.93
CA SER A 34 5.26 -0.88 3.68
C SER A 34 4.57 -0.16 4.83
N TYR A 35 5.23 0.84 5.39
CA TYR A 35 4.66 1.72 6.40
C TYR A 35 4.86 3.18 6.00
N ILE A 36 3.76 3.92 5.95
CA ILE A 36 3.78 5.32 5.51
C ILE A 36 3.20 6.18 6.62
N THR A 37 3.87 7.27 6.93
CA THR A 37 3.40 8.22 7.93
C THR A 37 3.54 9.67 7.44
N PHE A 38 2.70 10.51 7.98
CA PHE A 38 2.75 11.97 7.82
C PHE A 38 2.22 12.61 9.09
N ASN A 39 3.10 13.26 9.87
CA ASN A 39 2.78 13.85 11.16
C ASN A 39 2.16 12.84 12.16
N ARG A 40 1.46 13.31 13.19
CA ARG A 40 0.73 12.50 14.17
C ARG A 40 1.63 11.53 14.94
N LEU A 41 2.75 12.05 15.50
CA LEU A 41 3.74 11.26 16.25
C LEU A 41 3.12 10.24 17.22
N GLY A 42 2.13 10.64 18.00
CA GLY A 42 1.52 9.76 19.00
C GLY A 42 0.83 8.54 18.40
N LEU A 43 0.15 8.70 17.26
CA LEU A 43 -0.48 7.59 16.52
C LEU A 43 0.58 6.71 15.87
N THR A 44 1.53 7.33 15.17
CA THR A 44 2.66 6.65 14.54
C THR A 44 3.43 5.80 15.54
N ALA A 45 3.75 6.34 16.71
CA ALA A 45 4.48 5.61 17.75
C ALA A 45 3.71 4.40 18.28
N ARG A 46 2.40 4.53 18.53
CA ARG A 46 1.56 3.42 19.00
C ARG A 46 1.39 2.34 17.93
N SER A 47 1.15 2.74 16.68
CA SER A 47 1.03 1.84 15.54
C SER A 47 2.31 1.05 15.33
N LEU A 48 3.45 1.71 15.15
CA LEU A 48 4.75 1.06 14.97
C LEU A 48 5.11 0.14 16.14
N LYS A 49 4.91 0.60 17.37
CA LYS A 49 5.16 -0.26 18.54
C LYS A 49 4.34 -1.54 18.46
N SER A 50 3.07 -1.47 18.11
CA SER A 50 2.20 -2.64 18.02
C SER A 50 2.67 -3.64 16.96
N ILE A 51 3.15 -3.15 15.81
CA ILE A 51 3.72 -3.97 14.73
C ILE A 51 5.03 -4.62 15.17
N LEU A 52 5.93 -3.85 15.76
CA LEU A 52 7.24 -4.33 16.21
C LEU A 52 7.16 -5.26 17.43
N ASP A 53 6.10 -5.17 18.22
CA ASP A 53 5.82 -6.11 19.32
C ASP A 53 5.25 -7.46 18.83
N THR A 54 5.03 -7.66 17.52
CA THR A 54 4.60 -8.95 16.95
C THR A 54 5.77 -9.91 16.81
N THR A 55 5.46 -11.20 16.70
CA THR A 55 6.48 -12.27 16.52
C THR A 55 6.80 -12.52 15.06
N GLU A 56 6.20 -11.77 14.16
CA GLU A 56 6.31 -11.95 12.72
C GLU A 56 7.69 -11.56 12.16
N ASP A 57 8.11 -12.29 11.15
CA ASP A 57 9.28 -11.95 10.34
C ASP A 57 8.83 -11.19 9.09
N PHE A 58 9.42 -10.02 8.87
CA PHE A 58 9.13 -9.16 7.71
C PHE A 58 10.30 -8.23 7.41
N GLU A 59 10.31 -7.65 6.24
CA GLU A 59 11.21 -6.56 5.85
C GLU A 59 10.42 -5.26 5.79
N MET A 60 10.55 -4.40 6.81
CA MET A 60 9.82 -3.14 6.90
C MET A 60 10.56 -2.01 6.20
N HIS A 61 9.83 -1.28 5.39
CA HIS A 61 10.28 -0.07 4.72
C HIS A 61 9.35 1.09 5.09
N ILE A 62 9.91 2.07 5.79
CA ILE A 62 9.17 3.21 6.32
C ILE A 62 9.39 4.42 5.42
N ILE A 63 8.29 5.10 5.07
CA ILE A 63 8.33 6.42 4.41
C ILE A 63 7.69 7.44 5.34
N ASP A 64 8.47 8.46 5.69
CA ASP A 64 7.98 9.70 6.26
C ASP A 64 7.69 10.69 5.13
N SER A 65 6.42 11.04 4.95
CA SER A 65 5.95 11.93 3.89
C SER A 65 6.18 13.41 4.21
N ASN A 66 7.37 13.75 4.71
CA ASN A 66 7.78 15.09 5.11
C ASN A 66 7.04 15.58 6.35
N SER A 67 7.05 14.81 7.43
CA SER A 67 6.48 15.22 8.73
C SER A 67 7.19 16.47 9.28
N ARG A 68 6.41 17.31 9.98
CA ARG A 68 6.85 18.58 10.54
C ARG A 68 6.85 18.61 12.07
N ASP A 69 6.27 17.56 12.66
CA ASP A 69 6.38 17.27 14.08
C ASP A 69 7.60 16.37 14.34
N ASP A 70 7.77 15.92 15.57
CA ASP A 70 8.91 15.10 15.98
C ASP A 70 8.82 13.64 15.47
N THR A 71 7.94 13.34 14.47
CA THR A 71 7.79 12.00 13.90
C THR A 71 9.07 11.49 13.26
N TRP A 72 9.78 12.36 12.51
CA TRP A 72 11.03 11.96 11.87
C TRP A 72 12.11 11.56 12.87
N GLU A 73 12.32 12.38 13.92
CA GLU A 73 13.28 12.12 14.99
C GLU A 73 12.94 10.81 15.73
N TYR A 74 11.66 10.58 15.99
CA TYR A 74 11.19 9.32 16.56
C TYR A 74 11.53 8.13 15.67
N LEU A 75 11.24 8.20 14.37
CA LEU A 75 11.54 7.10 13.43
C LEU A 75 13.02 6.76 13.40
N GLN A 76 13.90 7.77 13.43
CA GLN A 76 15.36 7.56 13.47
C GLN A 76 15.84 6.91 14.77
N SER A 77 15.11 7.08 15.87
CA SER A 77 15.46 6.50 17.17
C SER A 77 15.17 4.99 17.28
N ILE A 78 14.30 4.44 16.40
CA ILE A 78 13.86 3.04 16.47
C ILE A 78 15.00 2.11 16.06
N LYS A 79 15.21 1.04 16.84
CA LYS A 79 16.18 0.00 16.56
C LYS A 79 15.48 -1.36 16.51
N ASP A 80 15.22 -1.84 15.29
CA ASP A 80 14.70 -3.19 15.03
C ASP A 80 15.30 -3.72 13.73
N SER A 81 15.83 -4.91 13.75
CA SER A 81 16.52 -5.53 12.60
C SER A 81 15.63 -5.80 11.40
N ARG A 82 14.31 -5.84 11.62
CA ARG A 82 13.29 -6.01 10.56
C ARG A 82 13.07 -4.72 9.76
N ILE A 83 13.43 -3.55 10.28
CA ILE A 83 13.40 -2.28 9.55
C ILE A 83 14.59 -2.22 8.60
N LYS A 84 14.32 -2.27 7.30
CA LYS A 84 15.35 -2.27 6.24
C LYS A 84 15.63 -0.87 5.70
N SER A 85 14.65 0.03 5.72
CA SER A 85 14.89 1.42 5.37
C SER A 85 13.90 2.36 6.06
N ILE A 86 14.38 3.54 6.40
CA ILE A 86 13.57 4.70 6.81
C ILE A 86 13.92 5.82 5.83
N THR A 87 12.94 6.32 5.09
CA THR A 87 13.13 7.35 4.05
C THR A 87 12.26 8.54 4.38
N ARG A 88 12.83 9.75 4.45
CA ARG A 88 12.06 10.99 4.49
C ARG A 88 11.93 11.54 3.08
N LEU A 89 10.70 11.86 2.68
CA LEU A 89 10.46 12.59 1.44
C LEU A 89 10.76 14.08 1.64
N THR A 90 11.11 14.77 0.58
CA THR A 90 11.27 16.22 0.61
C THR A 90 9.93 16.97 0.55
N LEU A 91 8.91 16.30 -0.01
CA LEU A 91 7.56 16.81 -0.15
C LEU A 91 6.57 15.69 0.15
N ASN A 92 5.39 16.03 0.67
CA ASN A 92 4.29 15.09 0.76
C ASN A 92 3.64 14.93 -0.63
N GLU A 93 3.87 13.80 -1.26
CA GLU A 93 3.33 13.46 -2.58
C GLU A 93 1.99 12.71 -2.51
N GLY A 94 1.51 12.46 -1.30
CA GLY A 94 0.30 11.68 -1.03
C GLY A 94 0.53 10.18 -0.85
N PRO A 95 -0.47 9.47 -0.28
CA PRO A 95 -0.29 8.08 0.15
C PRO A 95 -0.07 7.12 -1.03
N VAL A 96 -0.75 7.31 -2.16
CA VAL A 96 -0.62 6.43 -3.33
C VAL A 96 0.81 6.44 -3.89
N PHE A 97 1.41 7.63 -4.02
CA PHE A 97 2.78 7.76 -4.50
C PHE A 97 3.78 7.16 -3.52
N ALA A 98 3.59 7.37 -2.22
CA ALA A 98 4.45 6.76 -1.20
C ALA A 98 4.33 5.22 -1.17
N LEU A 99 3.11 4.67 -1.31
CA LEU A 99 2.88 3.22 -1.45
C LEU A 99 3.62 2.65 -2.68
N ASN A 100 3.45 3.29 -3.84
CA ASN A 100 4.09 2.86 -5.08
C ASN A 100 5.62 2.93 -4.99
N ARG A 101 6.16 3.97 -4.33
CA ARG A 101 7.60 4.08 -4.07
C ARG A 101 8.14 2.94 -3.22
N ASN A 102 7.38 2.47 -2.23
CA ASN A 102 7.77 1.28 -1.48
C ASN A 102 7.58 0.01 -2.31
N LEU A 103 6.45 -0.12 -3.01
CA LEU A 103 6.16 -1.29 -3.83
C LEU A 103 7.22 -1.52 -4.90
N SER A 104 7.79 -0.44 -5.49
CA SER A 104 8.86 -0.54 -6.49
C SER A 104 10.17 -1.12 -5.95
N LYS A 105 10.36 -1.16 -4.62
CA LYS A 105 11.54 -1.76 -3.96
C LYS A 105 11.37 -3.25 -3.67
N ARG A 106 10.14 -3.78 -3.79
CA ARG A 106 9.81 -5.16 -3.48
C ARG A 106 10.52 -6.13 -4.44
N ARG A 107 11.04 -7.25 -3.93
CA ARG A 107 11.44 -8.37 -4.81
C ARG A 107 10.20 -9.03 -5.39
N LYS A 108 10.33 -9.60 -6.59
CA LYS A 108 9.20 -10.21 -7.33
C LYS A 108 8.44 -11.28 -6.55
N ASP A 109 9.15 -12.07 -5.77
CA ASP A 109 8.65 -13.22 -5.01
C ASP A 109 8.15 -12.87 -3.59
N GLN A 110 8.23 -11.60 -3.17
CA GLN A 110 7.75 -11.16 -1.86
C GLN A 110 6.26 -10.85 -1.86
N TYR A 111 5.56 -11.30 -0.83
CA TYR A 111 4.26 -10.74 -0.47
C TYR A 111 4.44 -9.28 -0.04
N PHE A 112 3.45 -8.46 -0.33
CA PHE A 112 3.45 -7.05 0.05
C PHE A 112 2.35 -6.80 1.07
N PHE A 113 2.71 -6.20 2.19
CA PHE A 113 1.79 -5.75 3.21
C PHE A 113 1.89 -4.24 3.39
N THR A 114 0.79 -3.61 3.78
CA THR A 114 0.78 -2.23 4.23
C THR A 114 -0.13 -2.09 5.44
N VAL A 115 0.25 -1.20 6.35
CA VAL A 115 -0.48 -0.86 7.57
C VAL A 115 -0.46 0.65 7.72
N ASP A 116 -1.63 1.25 7.93
CA ASP A 116 -1.76 2.69 8.16
C ASP A 116 -1.16 3.11 9.50
N SER A 117 -0.64 4.33 9.57
CA SER A 117 0.06 4.85 10.75
C SER A 117 -0.84 5.15 11.96
N ASP A 118 -2.13 4.89 11.86
CA ASP A 118 -3.11 4.98 12.94
C ASP A 118 -3.76 3.64 13.29
N VAL A 119 -3.21 2.53 12.78
CA VAL A 119 -3.67 1.17 13.08
C VAL A 119 -2.80 0.54 14.17
N VAL A 120 -3.44 0.02 15.20
CA VAL A 120 -2.80 -0.78 16.26
C VAL A 120 -3.13 -2.25 16.04
N ILE A 121 -2.10 -3.08 15.82
CA ILE A 121 -2.26 -4.53 15.64
C ILE A 121 -2.14 -5.21 17.00
N LYS A 122 -3.16 -5.97 17.39
CA LYS A 122 -3.20 -6.71 18.65
C LYS A 122 -2.87 -8.19 18.46
N THR A 123 -3.19 -8.75 17.30
CA THR A 123 -2.88 -10.13 16.93
C THR A 123 -1.40 -10.31 16.65
N LYS A 124 -0.72 -11.17 17.40
CA LYS A 124 0.76 -11.30 17.33
C LYS A 124 1.24 -12.05 16.09
N ASP A 125 0.43 -12.94 15.55
CA ASP A 125 0.66 -13.81 14.39
C ASP A 125 -0.12 -13.35 13.15
N TRP A 126 -0.33 -12.05 13.00
CA TRP A 126 -1.23 -11.49 11.99
C TRP A 126 -0.80 -11.78 10.54
N ILE A 127 0.49 -11.66 10.20
CA ILE A 127 0.98 -12.00 8.85
C ILE A 127 0.82 -13.50 8.60
N THR A 128 1.14 -14.33 9.58
CA THR A 128 0.97 -15.79 9.50
C THR A 128 -0.47 -16.15 9.13
N ARG A 129 -1.47 -15.50 9.75
CA ARG A 129 -2.89 -15.71 9.41
C ARG A 129 -3.26 -15.28 8.00
N PHE A 130 -2.71 -14.18 7.50
CA PHE A 130 -2.85 -13.81 6.10
C PHE A 130 -2.27 -14.89 5.19
N MET A 131 -1.08 -15.39 5.52
CA MET A 131 -0.38 -16.41 4.74
C MET A 131 -1.14 -17.74 4.72
N GLU A 132 -1.82 -18.12 5.81
CA GLU A 132 -2.69 -19.30 5.84
C GLU A 132 -3.81 -19.20 4.78
N VAL A 133 -4.48 -18.05 4.69
CA VAL A 133 -5.50 -17.82 3.67
C VAL A 133 -4.90 -17.82 2.27
N PHE A 134 -3.79 -17.12 2.05
CA PHE A 134 -3.13 -17.10 0.73
C PHE A 134 -2.67 -18.49 0.27
N ASN A 135 -2.20 -19.33 1.20
CA ASN A 135 -1.77 -20.69 0.89
C ASN A 135 -2.94 -21.60 0.57
N GLU A 136 -4.04 -21.50 1.31
CA GLU A 136 -5.22 -22.33 1.13
C GLU A 136 -6.04 -21.93 -0.11
N PHE A 137 -6.06 -20.64 -0.45
CA PHE A 137 -6.81 -20.05 -1.56
C PHE A 137 -5.88 -19.37 -2.57
N PRO A 138 -5.27 -20.13 -3.49
CA PRO A 138 -4.34 -19.55 -4.49
C PRO A 138 -4.97 -18.48 -5.38
N GLU A 139 -6.30 -18.50 -5.55
CA GLU A 139 -7.07 -17.50 -6.25
C GLU A 139 -7.19 -16.15 -5.53
N VAL A 140 -6.90 -16.09 -4.23
CA VAL A 140 -6.96 -14.84 -3.45
C VAL A 140 -5.70 -14.03 -3.67
N GLY A 141 -5.87 -12.82 -4.21
CA GLY A 141 -4.77 -11.89 -4.48
C GLY A 141 -4.62 -10.79 -3.44
N LEU A 142 -5.75 -10.30 -2.90
CA LEU A 142 -5.81 -9.19 -1.94
C LEU A 142 -6.65 -9.57 -0.73
N LEU A 143 -6.11 -9.33 0.45
CA LEU A 143 -6.82 -9.46 1.72
C LEU A 143 -6.65 -8.21 2.57
N GLY A 144 -7.71 -7.81 3.28
CA GLY A 144 -7.68 -6.74 4.26
C GLY A 144 -8.18 -7.17 5.62
N ALA A 145 -7.60 -6.60 6.67
CA ALA A 145 -8.14 -6.70 8.02
C ALA A 145 -9.26 -5.68 8.24
N GLN A 146 -10.17 -5.99 9.15
CA GLN A 146 -11.25 -5.11 9.58
C GLN A 146 -11.11 -4.76 11.06
N ARG A 147 -11.72 -3.65 11.47
CA ARG A 147 -11.73 -3.23 12.88
C ARG A 147 -12.39 -4.27 13.76
N THR A 148 -11.86 -4.41 14.95
CA THR A 148 -12.49 -5.17 16.01
C THR A 148 -13.68 -4.41 16.64
N PRO A 149 -14.74 -5.08 17.11
CA PRO A 149 -15.78 -4.45 17.92
C PRO A 149 -15.21 -3.62 19.09
N PRO A 150 -15.86 -2.49 19.51
CA PRO A 150 -17.28 -2.18 19.31
C PRO A 150 -17.62 -1.56 17.95
N TYR A 151 -16.66 -1.29 17.10
CA TYR A 151 -16.93 -0.81 15.77
C TYR A 151 -17.49 -1.95 14.94
N ILE A 152 -18.75 -1.87 14.55
CA ILE A 152 -19.37 -2.87 13.66
C ILE A 152 -18.65 -2.77 12.32
N PRO A 153 -17.97 -3.84 11.86
CA PRO A 153 -17.33 -3.83 10.56
C PRO A 153 -18.40 -3.62 9.49
N ILE A 154 -18.17 -2.64 8.63
CA ILE A 154 -19.04 -2.45 7.45
C ILE A 154 -18.44 -3.33 6.37
N TYR A 155 -19.15 -4.38 6.02
CA TYR A 155 -18.78 -5.23 4.90
C TYR A 155 -19.65 -4.89 3.70
N PRO A 156 -19.05 -4.82 2.52
CA PRO A 156 -19.79 -4.84 1.26
C PRO A 156 -20.47 -6.21 1.06
N LYS A 157 -20.95 -6.46 -0.15
CA LYS A 157 -21.47 -7.80 -0.49
C LYS A 157 -20.33 -8.82 -0.49
N VAL A 158 -20.36 -9.73 0.47
CA VAL A 158 -19.34 -10.76 0.66
C VAL A 158 -19.92 -12.17 0.58
N ILE A 159 -19.05 -13.13 0.29
CA ILE A 159 -19.35 -14.57 0.32
C ILE A 159 -18.33 -15.23 1.24
N THR A 160 -18.81 -16.00 2.22
CA THR A 160 -17.94 -16.82 3.06
C THR A 160 -17.32 -17.93 2.24
N LYS A 161 -16.01 -18.05 2.29
CA LYS A 161 -15.24 -19.16 1.70
C LYS A 161 -14.53 -19.90 2.82
N SER A 162 -14.66 -21.22 2.80
CA SER A 162 -14.01 -22.10 3.77
C SER A 162 -13.42 -23.31 3.04
N ARG A 163 -12.17 -23.64 3.38
CA ARG A 163 -11.44 -24.80 2.86
C ARG A 163 -10.47 -25.29 3.93
N ASN A 164 -10.45 -26.56 4.21
CA ASN A 164 -9.55 -27.20 5.20
C ASN A 164 -9.46 -26.46 6.56
N GLY A 165 -10.58 -25.89 7.03
CA GLY A 165 -10.65 -25.15 8.29
C GLY A 165 -10.20 -23.69 8.22
N VAL A 166 -9.67 -23.25 7.08
CA VAL A 166 -9.32 -21.84 6.82
C VAL A 166 -10.51 -21.11 6.21
N THR A 167 -10.79 -19.91 6.67
CA THR A 167 -11.96 -19.12 6.24
C THR A 167 -11.56 -17.68 5.94
N TYR A 168 -12.21 -17.07 4.95
CA TYR A 168 -12.19 -15.64 4.69
C TYR A 168 -13.52 -15.17 4.08
N LEU A 169 -13.75 -13.87 4.04
CA LEU A 169 -14.91 -13.28 3.36
C LEU A 169 -14.47 -12.75 1.99
N GLU A 170 -14.91 -13.41 0.90
CA GLU A 170 -14.65 -12.97 -0.46
C GLU A 170 -15.54 -11.78 -0.83
N LEU A 171 -14.96 -10.72 -1.35
CA LEU A 171 -15.67 -9.59 -1.93
C LEU A 171 -16.39 -10.04 -3.20
N LYS A 172 -17.72 -9.88 -3.23
CA LYS A 172 -18.54 -10.40 -4.34
C LYS A 172 -18.36 -9.57 -5.62
N ASN A 173 -18.33 -8.26 -5.50
CA ASN A 173 -18.14 -7.33 -6.60
C ASN A 173 -17.33 -6.15 -6.10
N GLY A 174 -16.17 -5.87 -6.71
CA GLY A 174 -15.38 -4.67 -6.40
C GLY A 174 -15.93 -3.41 -7.06
N TYR A 175 -17.24 -3.17 -6.98
CA TYR A 175 -17.85 -2.02 -7.62
C TYR A 175 -17.93 -0.84 -6.65
N VAL A 176 -17.39 0.29 -7.06
CA VAL A 176 -17.32 1.54 -6.28
C VAL A 176 -18.46 2.47 -6.66
N ASP A 177 -19.68 2.01 -6.60
CA ASP A 177 -20.83 2.94 -6.65
C ASP A 177 -21.16 3.47 -5.26
N VAL A 178 -20.75 2.75 -4.24
CA VAL A 178 -20.81 3.15 -2.84
C VAL A 178 -19.43 2.90 -2.24
N LEU A 179 -18.86 3.85 -1.52
CA LEU A 179 -17.56 3.80 -0.84
C LEU A 179 -17.35 2.60 0.11
N LEU A 180 -18.21 1.58 0.03
CA LEU A 180 -18.22 0.41 0.91
C LEU A 180 -17.89 -0.91 0.20
N ASP A 181 -17.83 -0.92 -1.13
CA ASP A 181 -17.67 -2.14 -1.90
C ASP A 181 -16.18 -2.40 -2.27
N PHE A 182 -15.28 -2.26 -1.30
CA PHE A 182 -13.86 -2.49 -1.48
C PHE A 182 -13.18 -2.99 -0.20
N VAL A 183 -12.01 -3.57 -0.36
CA VAL A 183 -11.12 -3.94 0.74
C VAL A 183 -10.43 -2.69 1.26
N HIS A 184 -10.59 -2.39 2.54
CA HIS A 184 -10.00 -1.20 3.15
C HIS A 184 -8.48 -1.30 3.27
N GLY A 185 -7.78 -0.20 2.94
CA GLY A 185 -6.32 -0.10 2.93
C GLY A 185 -5.65 -0.08 4.29
N CYS A 186 -6.40 0.02 5.37
CA CYS A 186 -5.87 0.24 6.72
C CYS A 186 -4.86 -0.83 7.20
N CYS A 187 -5.08 -2.08 6.81
CA CYS A 187 -4.15 -3.19 6.99
C CYS A 187 -4.46 -4.23 5.91
N MET A 188 -3.62 -4.35 4.91
CA MET A 188 -3.84 -5.28 3.80
C MET A 188 -2.58 -6.01 3.37
N GLY A 189 -2.79 -7.17 2.72
CA GLY A 189 -1.74 -7.97 2.11
C GLY A 189 -2.07 -8.31 0.66
N MET A 190 -1.05 -8.36 -0.18
CA MET A 190 -1.13 -8.77 -1.59
C MET A 190 -0.13 -9.87 -1.89
N ARG A 191 -0.56 -10.85 -2.68
CA ARG A 191 0.36 -11.89 -3.16
C ARG A 191 1.20 -11.42 -4.34
N PRO A 192 2.40 -12.00 -4.54
CA PRO A 192 3.30 -11.63 -5.62
C PRO A 192 2.67 -11.71 -7.00
N GLU A 193 1.94 -12.77 -7.30
CA GLU A 193 1.36 -13.03 -8.62
C GLU A 193 0.27 -12.02 -8.99
N LEU A 194 -0.48 -11.53 -7.99
CA LEU A 194 -1.40 -10.44 -8.20
C LEU A 194 -0.64 -9.17 -8.60
N ILE A 195 0.43 -8.83 -7.86
CA ILE A 195 1.21 -7.60 -8.11
C ILE A 195 1.82 -7.64 -9.52
N GLU A 196 2.32 -8.80 -9.97
CA GLU A 196 2.79 -8.97 -11.35
C GLU A 196 1.68 -8.68 -12.39
N LYS A 197 0.43 -8.98 -12.04
CA LYS A 197 -0.72 -8.81 -12.95
C LYS A 197 -1.24 -7.37 -12.97
N ILE A 198 -1.25 -6.68 -11.83
CA ILE A 198 -1.90 -5.36 -11.68
C ILE A 198 -0.91 -4.20 -11.56
N GLY A 199 0.38 -4.46 -11.33
CA GLY A 199 1.39 -3.43 -11.10
C GLY A 199 1.16 -2.65 -9.82
N TYR A 200 0.96 -1.35 -9.97
CA TYR A 200 0.91 -0.36 -8.91
C TYR A 200 -0.52 0.11 -8.59
N TRP A 201 -0.70 0.85 -7.50
CA TRP A 201 -1.89 1.67 -7.33
C TRP A 201 -1.96 2.72 -8.43
N SER A 202 -3.15 3.02 -8.91
CA SER A 202 -3.32 4.00 -9.98
C SER A 202 -2.99 5.41 -9.51
N GLU A 203 -1.88 5.96 -10.01
CA GLU A 203 -1.49 7.35 -9.80
C GLU A 203 -2.39 8.32 -10.57
N GLU A 204 -3.02 7.83 -11.65
CA GLU A 204 -3.92 8.61 -12.49
C GLU A 204 -5.25 8.90 -11.82
N THR A 205 -5.82 7.91 -11.14
CA THR A 205 -7.10 8.05 -10.45
C THR A 205 -6.93 8.43 -8.99
N CYS A 206 -5.85 7.96 -8.36
CA CYS A 206 -5.54 8.17 -6.94
C CYS A 206 -6.69 7.77 -5.98
N TYR A 207 -7.54 6.84 -6.39
CA TYR A 207 -8.68 6.37 -5.59
C TYR A 207 -8.29 5.32 -4.55
N GLY A 208 -7.01 4.94 -4.53
CA GLY A 208 -6.45 4.04 -3.52
C GLY A 208 -7.08 2.65 -3.56
N ASP A 209 -7.53 2.21 -2.40
CA ASP A 209 -8.07 0.88 -2.14
C ASP A 209 -9.38 0.57 -2.89
N GLY A 210 -10.23 1.57 -3.13
CA GLY A 210 -11.45 1.41 -3.91
C GLY A 210 -11.17 1.06 -5.37
N GLU A 211 -10.28 1.79 -6.02
CA GLU A 211 -9.81 1.51 -7.38
C GLU A 211 -9.14 0.14 -7.46
N LEU A 212 -8.21 -0.12 -6.54
CA LEU A 212 -7.46 -1.38 -6.48
C LEU A 212 -8.40 -2.60 -6.41
N SER A 213 -9.36 -2.58 -5.48
CA SER A 213 -10.32 -3.66 -5.30
C SER A 213 -11.18 -3.89 -6.54
N THR A 214 -11.68 -2.81 -7.16
CA THR A 214 -12.49 -2.88 -8.39
C THR A 214 -11.69 -3.48 -9.54
N ARG A 215 -10.45 -3.02 -9.72
CA ARG A 215 -9.56 -3.51 -10.76
C ARG A 215 -9.23 -4.98 -10.60
N ILE A 216 -8.94 -5.43 -9.38
CA ILE A 216 -8.67 -6.84 -9.09
C ILE A 216 -9.89 -7.71 -9.39
N THR A 217 -11.04 -7.38 -8.83
CA THR A 217 -12.21 -8.26 -8.87
C THR A 217 -12.89 -8.32 -10.23
N ASN A 218 -12.83 -7.25 -11.03
CA ASN A 218 -13.53 -7.17 -12.30
C ASN A 218 -12.64 -7.40 -13.52
N TYR A 219 -11.31 -7.23 -13.41
CA TYR A 219 -10.40 -7.25 -14.56
C TYR A 219 -9.22 -8.22 -14.38
N THR A 220 -9.27 -9.08 -13.36
CA THR A 220 -8.34 -10.19 -13.18
C THR A 220 -9.08 -11.45 -12.72
N ASP A 221 -8.39 -12.59 -12.75
CA ASP A 221 -8.91 -13.85 -12.19
C ASP A 221 -8.76 -13.92 -10.66
N PHE A 222 -8.03 -12.97 -10.06
CA PHE A 222 -7.82 -12.93 -8.63
C PHE A 222 -9.06 -12.45 -7.87
N LYS A 223 -9.17 -12.91 -6.61
CA LYS A 223 -10.19 -12.52 -5.67
C LYS A 223 -9.61 -11.57 -4.62
N ALA A 224 -10.47 -10.69 -4.12
CA ALA A 224 -10.19 -9.83 -2.99
C ALA A 224 -11.14 -10.16 -1.83
N GLY A 225 -10.72 -9.92 -0.60
CA GLY A 225 -11.59 -10.24 0.53
C GLY A 225 -11.06 -9.73 1.86
N PHE A 226 -11.68 -10.23 2.95
CA PHE A 226 -11.44 -9.78 4.30
C PHE A 226 -11.02 -10.94 5.20
N MET A 227 -10.10 -10.64 6.12
CA MET A 227 -9.68 -11.52 7.20
C MET A 227 -10.75 -11.57 8.30
N SER A 228 -11.86 -12.26 7.99
CA SER A 228 -13.01 -12.41 8.89
C SER A 228 -13.65 -13.78 8.65
N ASP A 229 -14.35 -14.28 9.67
CA ASP A 229 -15.06 -15.55 9.62
C ASP A 229 -16.49 -15.41 9.05
N GLN A 230 -17.22 -16.54 9.03
CA GLN A 230 -18.60 -16.62 8.57
C GLN A 230 -19.57 -15.70 9.33
N ASP A 231 -19.30 -15.45 10.62
CA ASP A 231 -20.08 -14.59 11.47
C ASP A 231 -19.64 -13.13 11.40
N LYS A 232 -18.74 -12.82 10.45
CA LYS A 232 -18.12 -11.53 10.22
C LYS A 232 -17.28 -11.04 11.40
N MET A 233 -16.76 -11.97 12.20
CA MET A 233 -15.83 -11.64 13.26
C MET A 233 -14.41 -11.52 12.70
N PRO A 234 -13.66 -10.48 13.05
CA PRO A 234 -12.29 -10.32 12.59
C PRO A 234 -11.39 -11.49 13.02
N LEU A 235 -10.67 -12.08 12.06
CA LEU A 235 -9.63 -13.08 12.34
C LEU A 235 -8.32 -12.43 12.82
N ILE A 236 -8.18 -11.12 12.58
CA ILE A 236 -7.06 -10.31 13.02
C ILE A 236 -7.62 -9.12 13.81
N ASP A 237 -7.29 -9.07 15.09
CA ASP A 237 -7.69 -7.98 15.97
C ASP A 237 -6.85 -6.76 15.72
N ILE A 238 -7.44 -5.74 15.14
CA ILE A 238 -6.87 -4.42 14.94
C ILE A 238 -7.76 -3.34 15.54
N ASP A 239 -7.13 -2.29 16.01
CA ASP A 239 -7.81 -1.09 16.47
C ASP A 239 -7.37 0.10 15.60
N MET A 240 -8.33 0.87 15.13
CA MET A 240 -8.07 2.11 14.41
C MET A 240 -8.39 3.28 15.34
N THR A 241 -7.38 4.01 15.70
CA THR A 241 -7.53 5.16 16.63
C THR A 241 -8.04 6.41 15.93
N GLN A 242 -9.01 6.27 15.04
CA GLN A 242 -9.65 7.41 14.36
C GLN A 242 -10.32 8.41 15.32
N GLU A 243 -10.47 8.02 16.59
CA GLU A 243 -10.98 8.91 17.64
C GLU A 243 -10.00 10.03 17.99
N ILE A 244 -8.69 9.87 17.69
CA ILE A 244 -7.72 10.95 17.86
C ILE A 244 -7.73 11.80 16.61
N THR A 245 -8.52 12.86 16.62
CA THR A 245 -8.49 13.90 15.60
C THR A 245 -7.14 14.62 15.61
N CYS A 246 -6.79 15.32 14.53
CA CYS A 246 -5.59 16.15 14.55
C CYS A 246 -5.65 17.21 15.67
N GLU A 247 -6.84 17.73 16.01
CA GLU A 247 -7.03 18.63 17.14
C GLU A 247 -6.59 18.01 18.45
N GLU A 248 -6.92 16.75 18.69
CA GLU A 248 -6.50 16.03 19.87
C GLU A 248 -4.99 15.77 19.88
N CYS A 249 -4.41 15.44 18.73
CA CYS A 249 -2.96 15.31 18.58
C CYS A 249 -2.24 16.63 18.88
N ILE A 250 -2.77 17.77 18.41
CA ILE A 250 -2.24 19.11 18.69
C ILE A 250 -2.38 19.42 20.19
N ALA A 251 -3.57 19.20 20.76
CA ALA A 251 -3.82 19.47 22.19
C ALA A 251 -2.96 18.63 23.13
N ARG A 252 -2.61 17.41 22.73
CA ARG A 252 -1.71 16.51 23.47
C ARG A 252 -0.23 16.75 23.17
N GLY A 253 0.10 17.69 22.31
CA GLY A 253 1.49 17.96 21.90
C GLY A 253 2.08 16.94 20.92
N TYR A 254 1.27 16.09 20.32
CA TYR A 254 1.72 15.11 19.35
C TYR A 254 1.91 15.68 17.94
N CYS A 255 1.27 16.79 17.64
CA CYS A 255 1.38 17.48 16.36
C CYS A 255 1.46 18.99 16.60
N LYS A 256 2.41 19.65 15.95
CA LYS A 256 2.61 21.10 16.05
C LYS A 256 1.85 21.91 14.99
N LEU A 257 1.18 21.23 14.05
CA LEU A 257 0.41 21.89 12.99
C LEU A 257 -0.80 22.63 13.56
N ASN A 258 -1.08 23.80 13.01
CA ASN A 258 -2.18 24.66 13.45
C ASN A 258 -3.54 24.04 13.06
N LYS A 259 -4.58 24.34 13.87
CA LYS A 259 -5.92 23.75 13.79
C LYS A 259 -6.62 23.95 12.45
N ASP A 260 -6.31 25.00 11.74
CA ASP A 260 -7.27 25.55 10.79
C ASP A 260 -7.08 25.10 9.34
N ASP A 261 -5.87 24.73 8.90
CA ASP A 261 -5.65 24.59 7.46
C ASP A 261 -5.03 23.28 6.94
N ASN A 262 -4.17 22.59 7.69
CA ASN A 262 -3.38 21.48 7.10
C ASN A 262 -3.31 20.23 7.97
N THR A 263 -4.42 19.78 8.52
CA THR A 263 -4.45 18.47 9.18
C THR A 263 -4.37 17.34 8.14
N CYS A 264 -3.72 16.24 8.49
CA CYS A 264 -3.63 15.07 7.61
C CYS A 264 -5.00 14.64 7.08
N PHE A 265 -6.01 14.69 7.94
CA PHE A 265 -7.40 14.38 7.58
C PHE A 265 -7.98 15.41 6.60
N ASN A 266 -7.79 16.71 6.83
CA ASN A 266 -8.34 17.76 5.97
C ASN A 266 -7.69 17.75 4.59
N ILE A 267 -6.38 17.51 4.49
CA ILE A 267 -5.69 17.35 3.21
C ILE A 267 -6.28 16.16 2.46
N HIS A 268 -6.40 15.02 3.09
CA HIS A 268 -6.93 13.82 2.46
C HIS A 268 -8.39 13.99 2.04
N MET A 269 -9.25 14.49 2.94
CA MET A 269 -10.68 14.70 2.67
C MET A 269 -10.98 15.90 1.80
N GLY A 270 -10.11 16.90 1.77
CA GLY A 270 -10.25 18.08 0.91
C GLY A 270 -10.33 17.74 -0.57
N ARG A 271 -9.64 16.69 -0.98
CA ARG A 271 -9.70 16.12 -2.33
C ARG A 271 -11.11 15.77 -2.77
N TYR A 272 -11.92 15.23 -1.85
CA TYR A 272 -13.31 14.85 -2.11
C TYR A 272 -14.29 16.00 -1.93
N LYS A 273 -13.91 17.03 -1.17
CA LYS A 273 -14.74 18.19 -0.87
C LYS A 273 -14.52 19.39 -1.82
N ASN A 274 -13.32 19.52 -2.37
CA ASN A 274 -13.01 20.57 -3.35
C ASN A 274 -13.75 20.27 -4.65
N ALA A 275 -14.83 21.00 -4.91
CA ALA A 275 -15.77 20.69 -5.99
C ALA A 275 -15.13 20.58 -7.39
N PRO A 276 -14.23 21.46 -7.83
CA PRO A 276 -13.57 21.31 -9.14
C PRO A 276 -12.71 20.05 -9.20
N PHE A 277 -11.89 19.80 -8.18
CA PHE A 277 -11.00 18.64 -8.14
C PHE A 277 -11.78 17.33 -7.97
N ALA A 278 -12.76 17.29 -7.07
CA ALA A 278 -13.61 16.12 -6.87
C ALA A 278 -14.38 15.73 -8.13
N LYS A 279 -14.84 16.71 -8.92
CA LYS A 279 -15.53 16.46 -10.19
C LYS A 279 -14.58 15.87 -11.23
N GLN A 280 -13.39 16.44 -11.40
CA GLN A 280 -12.37 15.92 -12.32
C GLN A 280 -11.90 14.53 -11.90
N PHE A 281 -11.69 14.32 -10.62
CA PHE A 281 -11.28 13.07 -10.03
C PHE A 281 -12.30 11.94 -10.28
N LYS A 282 -13.59 12.17 -10.02
CA LYS A 282 -14.66 11.21 -10.31
C LYS A 282 -14.75 10.90 -11.80
N TRP A 283 -14.63 11.93 -12.64
CA TRP A 283 -14.66 11.75 -14.08
C TRP A 283 -13.49 10.90 -14.58
N LYS A 284 -12.26 11.16 -14.11
CA LYS A 284 -11.08 10.38 -14.50
C LYS A 284 -11.17 8.92 -14.05
N TYR A 285 -11.70 8.69 -12.86
CA TYR A 285 -11.99 7.34 -12.38
C TYR A 285 -12.94 6.58 -13.33
N LEU A 286 -14.04 7.21 -13.73
CA LEU A 286 -15.00 6.60 -14.65
C LEU A 286 -14.40 6.36 -16.04
N GLU A 287 -13.61 7.29 -16.55
CA GLU A 287 -12.90 7.13 -17.83
C GLU A 287 -11.89 5.97 -17.77
N PHE A 288 -11.11 5.87 -16.71
CA PHE A 288 -10.16 4.79 -16.51
C PHE A 288 -10.83 3.40 -16.59
N PHE A 289 -11.94 3.20 -15.88
CA PHE A 289 -12.65 1.92 -15.95
C PHE A 289 -13.35 1.68 -17.29
N LYS A 290 -13.82 2.73 -17.95
CA LYS A 290 -14.34 2.62 -19.32
C LYS A 290 -13.26 2.17 -20.30
N GLU A 291 -12.04 2.69 -20.19
CA GLU A 291 -10.91 2.26 -21.02
C GLU A 291 -10.55 0.78 -20.78
N LEU A 292 -10.67 0.29 -19.53
CA LEU A 292 -10.51 -1.13 -19.21
C LEU A 292 -11.60 -1.99 -19.84
N GLU A 293 -12.87 -1.58 -19.76
CA GLU A 293 -14.02 -2.29 -20.39
C GLU A 293 -13.91 -2.33 -21.90
N GLU A 294 -13.42 -1.26 -22.53
CA GLU A 294 -13.22 -1.18 -23.97
C GLU A 294 -11.93 -1.87 -24.45
N GLY A 295 -11.13 -2.44 -23.54
CA GLY A 295 -9.86 -3.09 -23.86
C GLY A 295 -8.77 -2.15 -24.36
N LYS A 296 -8.89 -0.84 -24.11
CA LYS A 296 -7.88 0.18 -24.47
C LYS A 296 -6.71 0.18 -23.54
N ARG A 297 -6.87 -0.38 -22.35
CA ARG A 297 -5.79 -0.62 -21.38
C ARG A 297 -5.97 -1.96 -20.69
N THR A 298 -4.91 -2.43 -20.06
CA THR A 298 -4.92 -3.62 -19.23
C THR A 298 -5.18 -3.27 -17.75
N ALA A 299 -5.40 -4.28 -16.90
CA ALA A 299 -5.49 -4.09 -15.46
C ALA A 299 -4.16 -3.69 -14.80
N TYR A 300 -3.07 -3.63 -15.54
CA TYR A 300 -1.77 -3.21 -15.04
C TYR A 300 -1.70 -1.67 -14.96
N CYS A 301 -1.37 -1.14 -13.79
CA CYS A 301 -1.06 0.27 -13.61
C CYS A 301 0.44 0.49 -13.50
N ALA A 302 0.95 1.43 -14.29
CA ALA A 302 2.34 1.88 -14.23
C ALA A 302 2.57 2.88 -13.08
N SER A 303 3.83 3.13 -12.74
CA SER A 303 4.22 4.09 -11.71
C SER A 303 5.44 4.90 -12.11
N ILE A 304 5.50 6.16 -11.67
CA ILE A 304 6.70 7.01 -11.87
C ILE A 304 7.95 6.45 -11.20
N TYR A 305 7.80 5.52 -10.25
CA TYR A 305 8.92 4.85 -9.58
C TYR A 305 9.41 3.60 -10.31
N ASP A 306 8.75 3.24 -11.41
CA ASP A 306 9.13 2.17 -12.32
C ASP A 306 9.08 2.68 -13.77
N PRO A 307 10.15 3.30 -14.27
CA PRO A 307 10.20 3.84 -15.64
C PRO A 307 9.93 2.81 -16.74
N TYR A 308 10.27 1.54 -16.49
CA TYR A 308 9.97 0.47 -17.43
C TYR A 308 8.46 0.25 -17.55
N SER A 309 7.73 0.28 -16.44
CA SER A 309 6.28 0.14 -16.47
C SER A 309 5.60 1.25 -17.28
N ILE A 310 6.07 2.51 -17.14
CA ILE A 310 5.56 3.65 -17.92
C ILE A 310 5.87 3.51 -19.42
N ALA A 311 7.02 2.91 -19.75
CA ALA A 311 7.40 2.71 -21.15
C ALA A 311 6.61 1.60 -21.86
N THR A 312 5.99 0.70 -21.11
CA THR A 312 5.36 -0.53 -21.62
C THR A 312 3.86 -0.61 -21.41
N HIS A 313 3.27 0.28 -20.61
CA HIS A 313 1.84 0.28 -20.30
C HIS A 313 1.26 1.70 -20.44
N GLU A 314 -0.04 1.77 -20.60
CA GLU A 314 -0.77 3.03 -20.63
C GLU A 314 -0.59 3.81 -19.32
N TYR A 315 -0.23 5.08 -19.45
CA TYR A 315 -0.01 5.97 -18.31
C TYR A 315 -0.25 7.43 -18.67
N ASN A 316 -1.22 8.05 -18.03
CA ASN A 316 -1.55 9.46 -18.22
C ASN A 316 -0.74 10.32 -17.24
N LYS A 317 0.40 10.85 -17.71
CA LYS A 317 1.32 11.67 -16.91
C LYS A 317 0.68 12.94 -16.36
N GLU A 318 -0.20 13.57 -17.14
CA GLU A 318 -0.86 14.81 -16.75
C GLU A 318 -1.75 14.60 -15.52
N TRP A 319 -2.55 13.53 -15.53
CA TRP A 319 -3.42 13.20 -14.41
C TRP A 319 -2.64 12.74 -13.17
N ALA A 320 -1.62 11.94 -13.35
CA ALA A 320 -0.75 11.52 -12.25
C ALA A 320 -0.06 12.73 -11.61
N GLN A 321 0.46 13.65 -12.43
CA GLN A 321 1.09 14.88 -11.94
C GLN A 321 0.09 15.77 -11.19
N ALA A 322 -1.13 15.96 -11.71
CA ALA A 322 -2.16 16.75 -11.04
C ALA A 322 -2.53 16.18 -9.65
N ASN A 323 -2.63 14.84 -9.54
CA ASN A 323 -2.87 14.18 -8.27
C ASN A 323 -1.71 14.38 -7.27
N ARG A 324 -0.48 14.27 -7.73
CA ARG A 324 0.72 14.48 -6.92
C ARG A 324 0.81 15.93 -6.43
N GLU A 325 0.62 16.89 -7.33
CA GLU A 325 0.65 18.32 -7.03
C GLU A 325 -0.43 18.74 -6.03
N TYR A 326 -1.59 18.09 -6.04
CA TYR A 326 -2.62 18.36 -5.04
C TYR A 326 -2.08 18.18 -3.63
N TYR A 327 -1.38 17.07 -3.34
CA TYR A 327 -0.81 16.85 -2.02
C TYR A 327 0.34 17.80 -1.73
N ILE A 328 1.22 18.02 -2.69
CA ILE A 328 2.36 18.94 -2.53
C ILE A 328 1.87 20.34 -2.17
N ASN A 329 0.88 20.85 -2.90
CA ASN A 329 0.38 22.22 -2.73
C ASN A 329 -0.47 22.42 -1.47
N ASN A 330 -1.06 21.35 -0.92
CA ASN A 330 -1.91 21.42 0.27
C ASN A 330 -1.24 20.92 1.55
N SER A 331 -0.07 20.29 1.45
CA SER A 331 0.65 19.73 2.60
C SER A 331 1.88 20.52 2.98
N ASN A 332 2.41 21.34 2.07
CA ASN A 332 3.61 22.12 2.31
C ASN A 332 3.23 23.58 2.48
N ASP A 333 3.87 24.29 3.41
CA ASP A 333 3.67 25.73 3.52
C ASP A 333 4.11 26.37 2.21
N ASN A 334 3.25 27.20 1.65
CA ASN A 334 3.68 28.17 0.67
C ASN A 334 4.55 29.17 1.44
N GLU A 335 5.87 29.09 1.30
CA GLU A 335 6.81 30.12 1.72
C GLU A 335 6.50 31.46 1.05
#